data_aba1c810b4e6b67d5554f81a5878e62e
#
_entry.id   aba1c810b4e6b67d5554f81a5878e62e
#
_cell.length_a   1.000
_cell.length_b   1.000
_cell.length_c   1.000
_cell.angle_alpha   90.00
_cell.angle_beta   90.00
_cell.angle_gamma   90.00
#
_symmetry.space_group_name_H-M   'P 1'
#
loop_
_entity.id
_entity.type
_entity.pdbx_description
1 polymer ?
#
loop_
_entity_poly.entity_id
_entity_poly.type
_entity_poly.pdbx_seq_one_letter_code
_entity_poly.pdbx_strand_id
1 'polypeptide(L)'
;MASRGVNKVILVGNVGNDPEFRVMPNGNGVANVSLATSETWKDKNTGDQQEKTEWHRVIFFNRLAEIVEQYVKKGTKLYIEGRLQTRSWEQDGVKRYTTEIVASEMQMLDSRGGGGSTGDNAFGQGQGQGGGAAPAARTSSTSATPQAAPANFDNFDDDIPF
;
A
#
# COMPACT_ATOMS: atom_id res chain seq x y z
N MET A 1 35.76 -6.57 14.04
CA MET A 1 36.01 -5.16 13.69
C MET A 1 34.71 -4.40 13.75
N ALA A 2 34.66 -3.31 14.49
CA ALA A 2 33.46 -2.48 14.55
C ALA A 2 33.31 -1.72 13.21
N SER A 3 32.18 -1.87 12.56
CA SER A 3 31.81 -1.10 11.37
C SER A 3 31.58 0.35 11.79
N ARG A 4 32.31 1.29 11.18
CA ARG A 4 32.16 2.73 11.46
C ARG A 4 31.17 3.44 10.54
N GLY A 5 30.58 2.72 9.61
CA GLY A 5 29.62 3.25 8.65
C GLY A 5 28.22 2.72 8.89
N VAL A 6 27.20 3.47 8.50
CA VAL A 6 25.81 3.04 8.46
C VAL A 6 25.39 2.91 6.99
N ASN A 7 24.80 1.77 6.65
CA ASN A 7 24.18 1.55 5.34
C ASN A 7 22.77 1.00 5.60
N LYS A 8 21.82 1.91 5.72
CA LYS A 8 20.42 1.60 5.99
C LYS A 8 19.53 2.39 5.05
N VAL A 9 18.55 1.71 4.48
CA VAL A 9 17.49 2.28 3.64
C VAL A 9 16.16 1.94 4.26
N ILE A 10 15.27 2.92 4.32
CA ILE A 10 13.87 2.76 4.74
C ILE A 10 13.01 3.33 3.63
N LEU A 11 12.07 2.55 3.12
CA LEU A 11 11.16 2.95 2.06
C LEU A 11 9.72 2.61 2.43
N VAL A 12 8.81 3.52 2.07
CA VAL A 12 7.37 3.24 2.01
C VAL A 12 6.90 3.62 0.61
N GLY A 13 6.39 2.65 -0.13
CA GLY A 13 5.99 2.88 -1.51
C GLY A 13 5.03 1.82 -2.02
N ASN A 14 4.66 1.95 -3.29
CA ASN A 14 3.77 1.01 -3.95
C ASN A 14 4.53 0.16 -4.96
N VAL A 15 4.16 -1.10 -5.05
CA VAL A 15 4.74 -2.04 -6.02
C VAL A 15 4.26 -1.69 -7.42
N GLY A 16 5.20 -1.46 -8.33
CA GLY A 16 4.90 -1.03 -9.70
C GLY A 16 4.48 -2.14 -10.64
N ASN A 17 5.09 -3.31 -10.49
CA ASN A 17 4.81 -4.51 -11.29
C ASN A 17 4.73 -5.71 -10.37
N ASP A 18 4.13 -6.80 -10.85
CA ASP A 18 4.15 -8.05 -10.10
C ASP A 18 5.60 -8.50 -9.85
N PRO A 19 5.91 -9.01 -8.64
CA PRO A 19 7.24 -9.46 -8.28
C PRO A 19 7.78 -10.54 -9.22
N GLU A 20 9.06 -10.44 -9.57
CA GLU A 20 9.75 -11.51 -10.28
C GLU A 20 10.41 -12.46 -9.28
N PHE A 21 9.83 -13.63 -9.12
CA PHE A 21 10.39 -14.68 -8.26
C PHE A 21 11.24 -15.67 -9.07
N ARG A 22 12.36 -16.08 -8.50
CA ARG A 22 13.26 -17.09 -9.06
C ARG A 22 13.85 -17.94 -7.94
N VAL A 23 14.06 -19.20 -8.22
CA VAL A 23 14.82 -20.11 -7.34
C VAL A 23 16.24 -20.20 -7.83
N MET A 24 17.21 -19.93 -6.97
CA MET A 24 18.63 -20.08 -7.26
C MET A 24 19.03 -21.55 -7.26
N PRO A 25 20.17 -21.92 -7.90
CA PRO A 25 20.66 -23.32 -7.92
C PRO A 25 20.91 -23.92 -6.53
N ASN A 26 21.12 -23.07 -5.51
CA ASN A 26 21.26 -23.48 -4.12
C ASN A 26 19.92 -23.72 -3.39
N GLY A 27 18.79 -23.62 -4.11
CA GLY A 27 17.45 -23.82 -3.57
C GLY A 27 16.83 -22.60 -2.88
N ASN A 28 17.56 -21.49 -2.77
CA ASN A 28 17.05 -20.28 -2.14
C ASN A 28 16.19 -19.44 -3.09
N GLY A 29 15.05 -18.96 -2.63
CA GLY A 29 14.21 -18.02 -3.37
C GLY A 29 14.81 -16.62 -3.42
N VAL A 30 14.65 -15.96 -4.56
CA VAL A 30 14.95 -14.53 -4.75
C VAL A 30 13.76 -13.88 -5.43
N ALA A 31 13.29 -12.75 -4.89
CA ALA A 31 12.25 -11.93 -5.51
C ALA A 31 12.77 -10.54 -5.80
N ASN A 32 12.53 -10.05 -7.02
CA ASN A 32 12.81 -8.68 -7.42
C ASN A 32 11.50 -7.90 -7.46
N VAL A 33 11.51 -6.75 -6.81
CA VAL A 33 10.35 -5.84 -6.74
C VAL A 33 10.78 -4.45 -7.21
N SER A 34 9.98 -3.85 -8.09
CA SER A 34 10.09 -2.44 -8.43
C SER A 34 9.14 -1.66 -7.52
N LEU A 35 9.68 -0.82 -6.63
CA LEU A 35 8.94 -0.02 -5.67
C LEU A 35 8.95 1.45 -6.10
N ALA A 36 7.78 2.06 -6.19
CA ALA A 36 7.60 3.47 -6.47
C ALA A 36 7.43 4.27 -5.19
N THR A 37 8.21 5.33 -5.03
CA THR A 37 7.97 6.39 -4.03
C THR A 37 7.64 7.66 -4.76
N SER A 38 6.50 8.30 -4.45
CA SER A 38 6.05 9.53 -5.08
C SER A 38 6.07 10.68 -4.09
N GLU A 39 6.58 11.80 -4.54
CA GLU A 39 6.54 13.09 -3.84
C GLU A 39 5.66 14.04 -4.64
N THR A 40 4.81 14.77 -3.95
CA THR A 40 3.97 15.80 -4.56
C THR A 40 4.23 17.14 -3.89
N TRP A 41 4.42 18.17 -4.69
CA TRP A 41 4.59 19.53 -4.18
C TRP A 41 3.89 20.55 -5.07
N LYS A 42 3.63 21.71 -4.54
CA LYS A 42 3.07 22.83 -5.31
C LYS A 42 4.21 23.72 -5.80
N ASP A 43 4.26 23.97 -7.09
CA ASP A 43 5.22 24.91 -7.67
C ASP A 43 4.86 26.33 -7.19
N LYS A 44 5.83 27.02 -6.59
CA LYS A 44 5.64 28.37 -6.03
C LYS A 44 5.47 29.45 -7.11
N ASN A 45 5.94 29.20 -8.33
CA ASN A 45 5.88 30.17 -9.41
C ASN A 45 4.61 30.04 -10.26
N THR A 46 4.22 28.79 -10.59
CA THR A 46 3.05 28.51 -11.43
C THR A 46 1.80 28.20 -10.64
N GLY A 47 1.95 27.78 -9.37
CA GLY A 47 0.85 27.35 -8.54
C GLY A 47 0.33 25.94 -8.86
N ASP A 48 0.97 25.25 -9.82
CA ASP A 48 0.58 23.91 -10.26
C ASP A 48 1.09 22.85 -9.29
N GLN A 49 0.34 21.75 -9.16
CA GLN A 49 0.77 20.59 -8.43
C GLN A 49 1.73 19.76 -9.30
N GLN A 50 2.92 19.54 -8.77
CA GLN A 50 3.95 18.71 -9.39
C GLN A 50 4.04 17.37 -8.66
N GLU A 51 4.32 16.31 -9.41
CA GLU A 51 4.56 14.98 -8.86
C GLU A 51 5.86 14.41 -9.44
N LYS A 52 6.66 13.79 -8.58
CA LYS A 52 7.87 13.08 -8.97
C LYS A 52 7.86 11.69 -8.36
N THR A 53 8.05 10.68 -9.20
CA THR A 53 8.14 9.28 -8.77
C THR A 53 9.56 8.77 -8.94
N GLU A 54 10.11 8.20 -7.88
CA GLU A 54 11.38 7.48 -7.92
C GLU A 54 11.14 5.98 -7.86
N TRP A 55 11.86 5.24 -8.70
CA TRP A 55 11.75 3.80 -8.82
C TRP A 55 12.94 3.12 -8.15
N HIS A 56 12.65 2.28 -7.18
CA HIS A 56 13.65 1.54 -6.41
C HIS A 56 13.60 0.06 -6.78
N ARG A 57 14.77 -0.51 -7.07
CA ARG A 57 14.92 -1.95 -7.25
C ARG A 57 15.22 -2.59 -5.90
N VAL A 58 14.29 -3.41 -5.42
CA VAL A 58 14.38 -4.09 -4.13
C VAL A 58 14.50 -5.59 -4.35
N ILE A 59 15.47 -6.21 -3.69
CA ILE A 59 15.71 -7.65 -3.77
C ILE A 59 15.43 -8.27 -2.41
N PHE A 60 14.62 -9.32 -2.44
CA PHE A 60 14.30 -10.14 -1.28
C PHE A 60 14.93 -11.52 -1.45
N PHE A 61 15.42 -12.08 -0.35
CA PHE A 61 16.05 -13.39 -0.32
C PHE A 61 15.30 -14.35 0.62
N ASN A 62 15.43 -15.64 0.34
CA ASN A 62 14.94 -16.73 1.19
C ASN A 62 13.45 -16.57 1.56
N ARG A 63 13.13 -16.63 2.84
CA ARG A 63 11.76 -16.55 3.34
C ARG A 63 11.02 -15.26 2.95
N LEU A 64 11.71 -14.13 2.92
CA LEU A 64 11.09 -12.88 2.49
C LEU A 64 10.70 -12.93 1.01
N ALA A 65 11.49 -13.59 0.17
CA ALA A 65 11.17 -13.77 -1.25
C ALA A 65 9.91 -14.64 -1.43
N GLU A 66 9.75 -15.69 -0.64
CA GLU A 66 8.55 -16.55 -0.67
C GLU A 66 7.29 -15.79 -0.23
N ILE A 67 7.40 -14.97 0.82
CA ILE A 67 6.29 -14.12 1.27
C ILE A 67 5.89 -13.11 0.18
N VAL A 68 6.89 -12.51 -0.48
CA VAL A 68 6.67 -11.58 -1.58
C VAL A 68 5.95 -12.29 -2.74
N GLU A 69 6.38 -13.48 -3.13
CA GLU A 69 5.74 -14.26 -4.19
C GLU A 69 4.27 -14.57 -3.88
N GLN A 70 3.97 -14.95 -2.65
CA GLN A 70 2.63 -15.38 -2.25
C GLN A 70 1.64 -14.23 -2.07
N TYR A 71 2.08 -13.10 -1.54
CA TYR A 71 1.18 -12.06 -1.04
C TYR A 71 1.33 -10.69 -1.72
N VAL A 72 2.46 -10.40 -2.32
CA VAL A 72 2.73 -9.10 -2.93
C VAL A 72 2.35 -9.11 -4.41
N LYS A 73 1.60 -8.10 -4.81
CA LYS A 73 1.18 -7.89 -6.21
C LYS A 73 1.41 -6.44 -6.61
N LYS A 74 1.29 -6.15 -7.90
CA LYS A 74 1.25 -4.78 -8.39
C LYS A 74 0.24 -3.94 -7.60
N GLY A 75 0.66 -2.77 -7.14
CA GLY A 75 -0.14 -1.84 -6.36
C GLY A 75 -0.05 -2.02 -4.85
N THR A 76 0.46 -3.15 -4.35
CA THR A 76 0.62 -3.39 -2.91
C THR A 76 1.50 -2.32 -2.28
N LYS A 77 1.07 -1.76 -1.16
CA LYS A 77 1.85 -0.80 -0.38
C LYS A 77 2.75 -1.52 0.60
N LEU A 78 4.05 -1.25 0.51
CA LEU A 78 5.07 -1.91 1.35
C LEU A 78 5.86 -0.89 2.17
N TYR A 79 6.14 -1.27 3.41
CA TYR A 79 7.25 -0.75 4.19
C TYR A 79 8.43 -1.71 4.06
N ILE A 80 9.62 -1.18 3.78
CA ILE A 80 10.82 -1.98 3.56
C ILE A 80 11.98 -1.35 4.32
N GLU A 81 12.71 -2.18 5.06
CA GLU A 81 14.05 -1.84 5.56
C GLU A 81 15.08 -2.69 4.84
N GLY A 82 16.23 -2.13 4.57
CA GLY A 82 17.31 -2.82 3.90
C GLY A 82 18.61 -2.02 3.85
N ARG A 83 19.48 -2.40 2.94
CA ARG A 83 20.74 -1.74 2.68
C ARG A 83 20.97 -1.58 1.19
N LEU A 84 21.73 -0.56 0.78
CA LEU A 84 22.20 -0.42 -0.59
C LEU A 84 23.31 -1.45 -0.86
N GLN A 85 23.24 -2.05 -2.02
CA GLN A 85 24.27 -2.93 -2.53
C GLN A 85 24.49 -2.66 -4.02
N THR A 86 25.73 -2.36 -4.40
CA THR A 86 26.09 -2.20 -5.80
C THR A 86 26.74 -3.48 -6.30
N ARG A 87 26.19 -4.02 -7.39
CA ARG A 87 26.80 -5.13 -8.15
C ARG A 87 27.44 -4.60 -9.41
N SER A 88 28.55 -5.20 -9.80
CA SER A 88 29.21 -4.93 -11.06
C SER A 88 29.33 -6.19 -11.90
N TRP A 89 29.16 -6.04 -13.19
CA TRP A 89 29.41 -7.11 -14.17
C TRP A 89 30.06 -6.51 -15.41
N GLU A 90 30.71 -7.35 -16.18
CA GLU A 90 31.30 -6.95 -17.45
C GLU A 90 30.42 -7.47 -18.59
N GLN A 91 30.08 -6.60 -19.52
CA GLN A 91 29.34 -6.92 -20.72
C GLN A 91 30.00 -6.21 -21.90
N ASP A 92 30.35 -6.97 -22.92
CA ASP A 92 31.01 -6.46 -24.13
C ASP A 92 32.28 -5.64 -23.83
N GLY A 93 33.08 -6.07 -22.83
CA GLY A 93 34.31 -5.37 -22.40
C GLY A 93 34.03 -4.07 -21.59
N VAL A 94 32.77 -3.76 -21.31
CA VAL A 94 32.36 -2.58 -20.53
C VAL A 94 31.89 -3.00 -19.14
N LYS A 95 32.50 -2.43 -18.11
CA LYS A 95 32.09 -2.65 -16.73
C LYS A 95 30.82 -1.87 -16.43
N ARG A 96 29.78 -2.60 -16.02
CA ARG A 96 28.47 -2.04 -15.66
C ARG A 96 28.22 -2.19 -14.17
N TYR A 97 27.47 -1.24 -13.62
CA TYR A 97 27.12 -1.20 -12.20
C TYR A 97 25.61 -1.08 -12.05
N THR A 98 25.06 -1.79 -11.09
CA THR A 98 23.67 -1.62 -10.66
C THR A 98 23.63 -1.51 -9.15
N THR A 99 22.99 -0.46 -8.65
CA THR A 99 22.71 -0.30 -7.22
C THR A 99 21.30 -0.79 -6.93
N GLU A 100 21.21 -1.70 -5.98
CA GLU A 100 19.98 -2.36 -5.58
C GLU A 100 19.81 -2.25 -4.07
N ILE A 101 18.58 -2.38 -3.58
CA ILE A 101 18.29 -2.41 -2.16
C ILE A 101 18.07 -3.88 -1.77
N VAL A 102 18.90 -4.38 -0.88
CA VAL A 102 18.72 -5.71 -0.30
C VAL A 102 17.85 -5.56 0.95
N ALA A 103 16.62 -6.09 0.88
CA ALA A 103 15.68 -6.03 1.98
C ALA A 103 16.08 -6.96 3.12
N SER A 104 16.02 -6.45 4.34
CA SER A 104 16.18 -7.20 5.59
C SER A 104 14.86 -7.38 6.33
N GLU A 105 13.91 -6.46 6.12
CA GLU A 105 12.58 -6.48 6.72
C GLU A 105 11.55 -5.93 5.75
N MET A 106 10.33 -6.45 5.81
CA MET A 106 9.22 -6.01 4.97
C MET A 106 7.91 -6.13 5.74
N GLN A 107 7.04 -5.13 5.57
CA GLN A 107 5.68 -5.13 6.08
C GLN A 107 4.72 -4.65 5.00
N MET A 108 3.64 -5.39 4.79
CA MET A 108 2.54 -4.96 3.94
C MET A 108 1.67 -3.96 4.70
N LEU A 109 1.45 -2.79 4.10
CA LEU A 109 0.67 -1.69 4.68
C LEU A 109 -0.72 -1.56 4.04
N ASP A 110 -1.06 -2.40 3.08
CA ASP A 110 -2.40 -2.43 2.54
C ASP A 110 -3.36 -2.85 3.66
N SER A 111 -4.30 -1.97 3.99
CA SER A 111 -5.51 -2.41 4.66
C SER A 111 -6.13 -3.45 3.73
N ARG A 112 -6.25 -4.69 4.17
CA ARG A 112 -7.19 -5.63 3.56
C ARG A 112 -8.49 -4.87 3.48
N GLY A 113 -8.83 -4.39 2.27
CA GLY A 113 -10.13 -3.83 2.01
C GLY A 113 -11.13 -4.83 2.55
N GLY A 114 -11.84 -4.44 3.58
CA GLY A 114 -12.85 -5.26 4.18
C GLY A 114 -13.83 -5.65 3.09
N GLY A 115 -13.65 -6.83 2.55
CA GLY A 115 -14.75 -7.55 1.94
C GLY A 115 -15.79 -7.63 3.02
N GLY A 116 -16.90 -6.90 2.85
CA GLY A 116 -18.00 -6.90 3.78
C GLY A 116 -18.40 -8.33 4.12
N SER A 117 -17.94 -8.81 5.25
CA SER A 117 -18.60 -9.88 5.95
C SER A 117 -19.89 -9.27 6.49
N THR A 118 -20.94 -9.27 5.71
CA THR A 118 -22.29 -9.34 6.22
C THR A 118 -22.35 -10.60 7.07
N GLY A 119 -22.00 -10.42 8.32
CA GLY A 119 -22.27 -11.41 9.35
C GLY A 119 -23.78 -11.57 9.47
N ASP A 120 -24.27 -12.57 8.79
CA ASP A 120 -25.59 -13.11 8.98
C ASP A 120 -25.60 -13.79 10.36
N ASN A 121 -25.89 -13.00 11.39
CA ASN A 121 -26.25 -13.50 12.71
C ASN A 121 -27.69 -13.95 12.66
N ALA A 122 -27.93 -15.09 12.02
CA ALA A 122 -29.14 -15.86 12.21
C ALA A 122 -29.04 -16.66 13.54
N PHE A 123 -29.25 -15.99 14.64
CA PHE A 123 -29.73 -16.62 15.87
C PHE A 123 -31.09 -16.00 16.22
N GLY A 124 -32.12 -16.69 15.84
CA GLY A 124 -33.49 -16.35 16.20
C GLY A 124 -34.39 -17.56 16.12
N GLN A 125 -34.23 -18.44 17.05
CA GLN A 125 -35.20 -19.48 17.38
C GLN A 125 -36.38 -18.80 18.08
N GLY A 126 -37.55 -18.90 17.50
CA GLY A 126 -38.77 -18.33 18.12
C GLY A 126 -39.99 -18.76 17.35
N GLN A 127 -40.55 -19.86 17.74
CA GLN A 127 -41.81 -20.44 17.37
C GLN A 127 -42.97 -19.54 17.84
N GLY A 128 -43.98 -19.29 16.98
CA GLY A 128 -45.17 -18.56 17.38
C GLY A 128 -46.16 -18.39 16.24
N GLN A 129 -47.11 -19.22 16.25
CA GLN A 129 -48.28 -19.44 15.41
C GLN A 129 -49.32 -18.30 15.55
N GLY A 130 -49.99 -17.91 14.43
CA GLY A 130 -51.33 -17.31 14.55
C GLY A 130 -51.64 -16.17 13.60
N GLY A 131 -52.33 -16.46 12.53
CA GLY A 131 -53.60 -15.93 12.11
C GLY A 131 -53.74 -14.47 11.63
N GLY A 132 -54.16 -14.30 10.38
CA GLY A 132 -55.27 -13.39 10.09
C GLY A 132 -54.98 -12.13 9.26
N ALA A 133 -55.38 -12.21 7.97
CA ALA A 133 -56.05 -11.16 7.21
C ALA A 133 -55.35 -9.82 6.84
N ALA A 134 -55.15 -9.65 5.55
CA ALA A 134 -55.16 -8.36 4.85
C ALA A 134 -56.62 -7.78 4.74
N PRO A 135 -56.93 -6.60 4.14
CA PRO A 135 -56.11 -5.64 3.37
C PRO A 135 -56.46 -4.14 3.61
N ALA A 136 -55.84 -3.31 2.81
CA ALA A 136 -56.31 -2.05 2.27
C ALA A 136 -55.55 -0.77 2.64
N ALA A 137 -54.86 -0.25 1.67
CA ALA A 137 -55.07 0.99 0.92
C ALA A 137 -54.71 2.36 1.55
N ARG A 138 -53.87 3.05 0.72
CA ARG A 138 -53.78 4.52 0.52
C ARG A 138 -53.26 5.34 1.71
N THR A 139 -52.30 6.25 1.53
CA THR A 139 -52.21 7.40 0.65
C THR A 139 -50.87 8.10 0.81
N SER A 140 -50.44 8.71 -0.26
CA SER A 140 -49.43 9.75 -0.47
C SER A 140 -49.28 10.81 0.61
N SER A 141 -48.04 11.27 0.85
CA SER A 141 -47.63 12.68 0.95
C SER A 141 -46.11 12.77 1.20
N THR A 142 -45.37 13.22 0.22
CA THR A 142 -44.73 14.52 0.02
C THR A 142 -43.82 15.02 1.13
N SER A 143 -42.56 15.21 0.73
CA SER A 143 -41.60 16.25 1.09
C SER A 143 -41.08 16.33 2.51
N ALA A 144 -39.77 16.21 2.63
CA ALA A 144 -38.85 17.31 2.93
C ALA A 144 -37.43 16.78 3.17
N THR A 145 -36.53 17.21 2.35
CA THR A 145 -35.09 17.18 2.55
C THR A 145 -34.72 18.20 3.62
N PRO A 146 -33.88 17.85 4.59
CA PRO A 146 -33.11 18.85 5.31
C PRO A 146 -31.70 18.90 4.68
N GLN A 147 -31.43 20.01 4.06
CA GLN A 147 -30.17 20.51 3.62
C GLN A 147 -29.29 20.75 4.85
N ALA A 148 -28.23 19.94 5.00
CA ALA A 148 -27.21 20.20 6.01
C ALA A 148 -26.24 21.25 5.45
N ALA A 149 -26.07 22.33 6.17
CA ALA A 149 -25.16 23.43 5.91
C ALA A 149 -23.68 22.95 6.02
N PRO A 150 -22.77 23.56 5.24
CA PRO A 150 -21.37 23.26 5.34
C PRO A 150 -20.78 23.85 6.64
N ALA A 151 -20.10 22.99 7.39
CA ALA A 151 -19.31 23.44 8.52
C ALA A 151 -18.04 24.13 8.00
N ASN A 152 -17.92 25.41 8.25
CA ASN A 152 -16.72 26.20 8.08
C ASN A 152 -15.67 25.70 9.08
N PHE A 153 -14.60 25.12 8.55
CA PHE A 153 -13.32 24.95 9.26
C PHE A 153 -12.34 26.00 8.76
N ASP A 154 -12.62 27.26 9.04
CA ASP A 154 -11.62 28.32 9.05
C ASP A 154 -11.14 28.46 10.48
N ASN A 155 -9.90 28.10 10.69
CA ASN A 155 -8.94 28.64 11.63
C ASN A 155 -8.03 27.55 12.22
N PHE A 156 -6.97 27.22 11.51
CA PHE A 156 -5.73 26.72 12.11
C PHE A 156 -4.60 27.61 11.61
N ASP A 157 -4.43 28.74 12.30
CA ASP A 157 -3.15 29.44 12.36
C ASP A 157 -2.23 28.58 13.21
N ASP A 158 -1.39 27.80 12.57
CA ASP A 158 -0.28 27.11 13.21
C ASP A 158 1.01 27.83 12.80
N ASP A 159 1.31 28.89 13.56
CA ASP A 159 2.62 29.52 13.58
C ASP A 159 3.63 28.55 14.19
N ILE A 160 4.40 27.88 13.36
CA ILE A 160 5.60 27.16 13.78
C ILE A 160 6.80 28.10 13.54
N PRO A 161 7.43 28.67 14.58
CA PRO A 161 8.66 29.44 14.43
C PRO A 161 9.86 28.51 14.24
N PHE A 162 10.62 28.72 13.18
CA PHE A 162 11.96 28.17 13.02
C PHE A 162 12.99 29.05 13.71
#